data_b8904c7d09d75e33557979277f659bf4
#
_entry.id   b8904c7d09d75e33557979277f659bf4
#
_cell.length_a   1.000
_cell.length_b   1.000
_cell.length_c   1.000
_cell.angle_alpha   90.00
_cell.angle_beta   90.00
_cell.angle_gamma   90.00
#
_symmetry.space_group_name_H-M   'P 1'
#
loop_
_entity.id
_entity.type
_entity.pdbx_description
1 polymer ?
#
loop_
_entity_poly.entity_id
_entity_poly.type
_entity_poly.pdbx_seq_one_letter_code
_entity_poly.pdbx_strand_id
1 'polypeptide(L)'
;MKKYFSFLSLLALLTACGPKQSTDFTVTVTNDQAFDREEMVEVPISEVAKKVQLIDEEQYIILDAEGNQVAYQITYDDNLLFPVNVKAGNKAVYTIAVGEPIEADPLVYGRHYPERVDDIAWENDRTAYRAYGPALQAKGERAFGYDAWVKRVPSLVVEQRYANELNPDTQAEIARLRKARKYDEANELYHSVSYHVDHGNGLDCYKVGPTLGCGTAALMQGDAILYPYCWKEYEILENGPMRFTVKLTYNPFVVGKDTVVETRVISLTQGSQLNKTVVSYAGLTKAAPVATGLVIHPENPTAYVLEGDKGYIAYADLTDNVNNGNGVIYVGAVMPAKVNEAKAQMFSDKEAKERGASGHVLAISNYKPETEYTYYWGSGWSKYGFDSMESWNTYLDQYAQSVRNPLKVEF
;
A
#
# COMPACT_ATOMS: atom_id res chain seq x y z
N MET A 1 -45.09 8.47 -85.19
CA MET A 1 -44.84 9.24 -83.98
C MET A 1 -45.10 8.28 -82.78
N LYS A 2 -44.05 7.71 -82.18
CA LYS A 2 -44.18 6.82 -81.00
C LYS A 2 -43.54 7.55 -79.85
N LYS A 3 -44.34 7.86 -78.80
CA LYS A 3 -43.87 8.44 -77.54
C LYS A 3 -43.37 7.31 -76.61
N TYR A 4 -42.12 7.39 -76.18
CA TYR A 4 -41.59 6.53 -75.12
C TYR A 4 -41.72 7.30 -73.80
N PHE A 5 -42.44 6.65 -72.83
CA PHE A 5 -42.51 7.09 -71.45
C PHE A 5 -41.40 6.34 -70.67
N SER A 6 -40.44 7.09 -70.16
CA SER A 6 -39.41 6.52 -69.24
C SER A 6 -39.94 6.60 -67.83
N PHE A 7 -40.08 5.45 -67.20
CA PHE A 7 -40.39 5.32 -65.76
C PHE A 7 -39.08 5.39 -64.98
N LEU A 8 -38.90 6.46 -64.22
CA LEU A 8 -37.78 6.63 -63.30
C LEU A 8 -38.18 6.03 -61.93
N SER A 9 -37.68 4.83 -61.61
CA SER A 9 -37.89 4.20 -60.29
C SER A 9 -36.97 4.88 -59.26
N LEU A 10 -37.54 5.65 -58.37
CA LEU A 10 -36.84 6.24 -57.20
C LEU A 10 -36.73 5.16 -56.10
N LEU A 11 -35.55 4.59 -55.96
CA LEU A 11 -35.25 3.63 -54.87
C LEU A 11 -34.98 4.43 -53.58
N ALA A 12 -35.97 4.50 -52.67
CA ALA A 12 -35.80 5.09 -51.35
C ALA A 12 -35.00 4.11 -50.47
N LEU A 13 -33.75 4.44 -50.20
CA LEU A 13 -32.94 3.80 -49.17
C LEU A 13 -33.50 4.24 -47.80
N LEU A 14 -34.33 3.40 -47.21
CA LEU A 14 -34.69 3.51 -45.81
C LEU A 14 -33.47 3.07 -44.98
N THR A 15 -32.63 4.01 -44.54
CA THR A 15 -31.70 3.79 -43.45
C THR A 15 -32.52 3.58 -42.19
N ALA A 16 -32.69 2.31 -41.80
CA ALA A 16 -33.24 2.00 -40.49
C ALA A 16 -32.22 2.42 -39.43
N CYS A 17 -32.41 3.60 -38.87
CA CYS A 17 -31.82 3.96 -37.57
C CYS A 17 -32.54 3.10 -36.54
N GLY A 18 -31.99 1.94 -36.22
CA GLY A 18 -32.40 1.22 -35.02
C GLY A 18 -32.15 2.12 -33.78
N PRO A 19 -32.94 1.97 -32.72
CA PRO A 19 -32.66 2.70 -31.48
C PRO A 19 -31.24 2.34 -31.05
N LYS A 20 -30.38 3.36 -30.94
CA LYS A 20 -29.06 3.20 -30.31
C LYS A 20 -29.33 2.68 -28.89
N GLN A 21 -29.02 1.44 -28.65
CA GLN A 21 -29.12 0.86 -27.33
C GLN A 21 -28.24 1.73 -26.43
N SER A 22 -28.78 2.21 -25.30
CA SER A 22 -28.01 2.94 -24.31
C SER A 22 -26.83 2.07 -23.93
N THR A 23 -25.62 2.52 -24.21
CA THR A 23 -24.37 1.78 -24.00
C THR A 23 -23.75 2.13 -22.67
N ASP A 24 -24.50 2.72 -21.74
CA ASP A 24 -24.02 3.24 -20.48
C ASP A 24 -24.23 2.24 -19.35
N PHE A 25 -23.21 2.08 -18.51
CA PHE A 25 -23.25 1.24 -17.33
C PHE A 25 -23.19 2.13 -16.09
N THR A 26 -24.23 2.13 -15.28
CA THR A 26 -24.34 2.98 -14.09
C THR A 26 -23.80 2.24 -12.87
N VAL A 27 -22.94 2.90 -12.11
CA VAL A 27 -22.38 2.44 -10.84
C VAL A 27 -22.87 3.37 -9.74
N THR A 28 -23.56 2.83 -8.75
CA THR A 28 -24.01 3.57 -7.56
C THR A 28 -23.16 3.16 -6.37
N VAL A 29 -22.50 4.13 -5.74
CA VAL A 29 -21.67 3.91 -4.56
C VAL A 29 -22.34 4.54 -3.35
N THR A 30 -22.66 3.74 -2.34
CA THR A 30 -23.37 4.19 -1.13
C THR A 30 -22.44 4.17 0.08
N ASN A 31 -22.42 5.28 0.83
CA ASN A 31 -21.72 5.43 2.10
C ASN A 31 -22.74 5.48 3.24
N ASP A 32 -22.84 4.41 4.03
CA ASP A 32 -23.73 4.36 5.21
C ASP A 32 -23.07 4.90 6.50
N GLN A 33 -21.80 5.37 6.42
CA GLN A 33 -21.08 5.90 7.57
C GLN A 33 -21.42 7.37 7.84
N ALA A 34 -21.12 7.82 9.05
CA ALA A 34 -21.39 9.20 9.50
C ALA A 34 -20.25 10.18 9.15
N PHE A 35 -19.28 9.76 8.34
CA PHE A 35 -18.16 10.57 7.86
C PHE A 35 -18.00 10.42 6.34
N ASP A 36 -17.40 11.44 5.71
CA ASP A 36 -17.11 11.45 4.28
C ASP A 36 -16.06 10.39 3.94
N ARG A 37 -16.21 9.74 2.79
CA ARG A 37 -15.28 8.69 2.33
C ARG A 37 -14.72 9.05 0.96
N GLU A 38 -13.39 9.07 0.91
CA GLU A 38 -12.61 9.17 -0.32
C GLU A 38 -11.81 7.88 -0.44
N GLU A 39 -12.21 7.00 -1.35
CA GLU A 39 -11.65 5.66 -1.48
C GLU A 39 -11.55 5.26 -2.94
N MET A 40 -10.75 4.23 -3.20
CA MET A 40 -10.74 3.56 -4.49
C MET A 40 -11.81 2.47 -4.51
N VAL A 41 -12.59 2.41 -5.58
CA VAL A 41 -13.54 1.31 -5.82
C VAL A 41 -13.13 0.52 -7.04
N GLU A 42 -13.51 -0.74 -7.03
CA GLU A 42 -13.25 -1.69 -8.13
C GLU A 42 -14.56 -2.15 -8.73
N VAL A 43 -14.65 -2.09 -10.06
CA VAL A 43 -15.79 -2.61 -10.83
C VAL A 43 -15.28 -3.65 -11.81
N PRO A 44 -15.74 -4.92 -11.73
CA PRO A 44 -15.28 -5.98 -12.63
C PRO A 44 -15.59 -5.63 -14.10
N ILE A 45 -14.58 -5.67 -14.96
CA ILE A 45 -14.74 -5.46 -16.40
C ILE A 45 -15.76 -6.44 -16.98
N SER A 46 -15.79 -7.66 -16.46
CA SER A 46 -16.78 -8.68 -16.87
C SER A 46 -18.24 -8.28 -16.64
N GLU A 47 -18.52 -7.45 -15.63
CA GLU A 47 -19.86 -6.90 -15.39
C GLU A 47 -20.16 -5.72 -16.34
N VAL A 48 -19.19 -4.83 -16.53
CA VAL A 48 -19.31 -3.70 -17.46
C VAL A 48 -19.56 -4.19 -18.90
N ALA A 49 -18.79 -5.19 -19.35
CA ALA A 49 -18.86 -5.74 -20.70
C ALA A 49 -20.21 -6.39 -21.04
N LYS A 50 -21.06 -6.72 -20.05
CA LYS A 50 -22.42 -7.19 -20.30
C LYS A 50 -23.34 -6.12 -20.92
N LYS A 51 -23.02 -4.85 -20.71
CA LYS A 51 -23.82 -3.69 -21.19
C LYS A 51 -23.03 -2.79 -22.14
N VAL A 52 -21.76 -2.55 -21.86
CA VAL A 52 -20.86 -1.68 -22.63
C VAL A 52 -19.83 -2.56 -23.31
N GLN A 53 -20.01 -2.85 -24.59
CA GLN A 53 -19.10 -3.66 -25.39
C GLN A 53 -18.14 -2.76 -26.14
N LEU A 54 -16.84 -3.01 -25.96
CA LEU A 54 -15.79 -2.34 -26.73
C LEU A 54 -15.62 -3.01 -28.09
N ILE A 55 -15.38 -2.21 -29.11
CA ILE A 55 -15.10 -2.69 -30.49
C ILE A 55 -13.70 -2.17 -30.84
N ASP A 56 -12.82 -3.07 -31.29
CA ASP A 56 -11.45 -2.79 -31.70
C ASP A 56 -10.64 -2.02 -30.63
N GLU A 57 -10.20 -0.79 -30.92
CA GLU A 57 -9.37 0.04 -30.08
C GLU A 57 -10.15 0.95 -29.11
N GLU A 58 -11.47 0.76 -29.01
CA GLU A 58 -12.28 1.54 -28.06
C GLU A 58 -11.87 1.30 -26.61
N GLN A 59 -12.09 2.32 -25.78
CA GLN A 59 -11.75 2.26 -24.36
C GLN A 59 -12.95 2.68 -23.51
N TYR A 60 -12.94 2.31 -22.24
CA TYR A 60 -13.90 2.82 -21.28
C TYR A 60 -13.56 4.26 -20.87
N ILE A 61 -14.58 5.03 -20.58
CA ILE A 61 -14.50 6.27 -19.81
C ILE A 61 -15.38 6.15 -18.59
N ILE A 62 -15.01 6.83 -17.50
CA ILE A 62 -15.81 6.91 -16.29
C ILE A 62 -16.19 8.38 -16.11
N LEU A 63 -17.48 8.64 -15.93
CA LEU A 63 -18.02 9.96 -15.71
C LEU A 63 -18.64 10.06 -14.32
N ASP A 64 -18.41 11.16 -13.61
CA ASP A 64 -19.13 11.49 -12.39
C ASP A 64 -20.56 12.00 -12.69
N ALA A 65 -21.32 12.36 -11.65
CA ALA A 65 -22.69 12.82 -11.78
C ALA A 65 -22.82 14.16 -12.55
N GLU A 66 -21.76 14.95 -12.59
CA GLU A 66 -21.65 16.22 -13.30
C GLU A 66 -21.19 16.04 -14.74
N GLY A 67 -20.82 14.82 -15.15
CA GLY A 67 -20.32 14.49 -16.49
C GLY A 67 -18.82 14.74 -16.68
N ASN A 68 -18.07 14.98 -15.60
CA ASN A 68 -16.62 15.07 -15.67
C ASN A 68 -16.00 13.68 -15.74
N GLN A 69 -14.93 13.53 -16.53
CA GLN A 69 -14.20 12.28 -16.56
C GLN A 69 -13.42 12.05 -15.27
N VAL A 70 -13.49 10.80 -14.77
CA VAL A 70 -12.70 10.28 -13.67
C VAL A 70 -11.65 9.34 -14.26
N ALA A 71 -10.37 9.59 -13.98
CA ALA A 71 -9.31 8.71 -14.40
C ALA A 71 -9.42 7.34 -13.70
N TYR A 72 -8.97 6.27 -14.34
CA TYR A 72 -9.03 4.92 -13.82
C TYR A 72 -7.77 4.11 -14.17
N GLN A 73 -7.60 3.00 -13.51
CA GLN A 73 -6.60 1.97 -13.82
C GLN A 73 -7.31 0.64 -14.05
N ILE A 74 -6.87 -0.11 -15.05
CA ILE A 74 -7.23 -1.54 -15.17
C ILE A 74 -6.28 -2.31 -14.25
N THR A 75 -6.85 -3.10 -13.35
CA THR A 75 -6.09 -3.88 -12.38
C THR A 75 -5.63 -5.21 -12.94
N TYR A 76 -4.64 -5.85 -12.29
CA TYR A 76 -4.11 -7.16 -12.70
C TYR A 76 -5.16 -8.30 -12.68
N ASP A 77 -6.26 -8.10 -11.98
CA ASP A 77 -7.39 -9.01 -11.83
C ASP A 77 -8.65 -8.52 -12.57
N ASP A 78 -8.45 -7.74 -13.64
CA ASP A 78 -9.47 -7.29 -14.59
C ASP A 78 -10.61 -6.47 -13.99
N ASN A 79 -10.29 -5.52 -13.10
CA ASN A 79 -11.24 -4.52 -12.61
C ASN A 79 -10.89 -3.11 -13.13
N LEU A 80 -11.91 -2.27 -13.24
CA LEU A 80 -11.73 -0.81 -13.34
C LEU A 80 -11.60 -0.25 -11.92
N LEU A 81 -10.43 0.26 -11.57
CA LEU A 81 -10.10 0.88 -10.30
C LEU A 81 -10.16 2.41 -10.47
N PHE A 82 -10.98 3.11 -9.70
CA PHE A 82 -11.09 4.55 -9.77
C PHE A 82 -11.45 5.18 -8.41
N PRO A 83 -11.09 6.46 -8.19
CA PRO A 83 -11.41 7.17 -6.97
C PRO A 83 -12.89 7.57 -6.90
N VAL A 84 -13.47 7.44 -5.73
CA VAL A 84 -14.80 7.94 -5.42
C VAL A 84 -14.78 8.85 -4.20
N ASN A 85 -15.67 9.86 -4.21
CA ASN A 85 -15.93 10.72 -3.05
C ASN A 85 -17.39 10.62 -2.70
N VAL A 86 -17.70 10.05 -1.53
CA VAL A 86 -19.09 9.83 -1.11
C VAL A 86 -19.31 10.45 0.27
N LYS A 87 -20.15 11.46 0.33
CA LYS A 87 -20.48 12.16 1.57
C LYS A 87 -21.16 11.25 2.58
N ALA A 88 -21.04 11.58 3.87
CA ALA A 88 -21.66 10.87 4.98
C ALA A 88 -23.15 10.61 4.74
N GLY A 89 -23.57 9.35 4.83
CA GLY A 89 -24.98 8.94 4.64
C GLY A 89 -25.53 9.14 3.23
N ASN A 90 -24.69 9.35 2.20
CA ASN A 90 -25.10 9.67 0.84
C ASN A 90 -24.67 8.61 -0.18
N LYS A 91 -25.03 8.88 -1.42
CA LYS A 91 -24.66 8.10 -2.61
C LYS A 91 -23.92 9.00 -3.61
N ALA A 92 -23.00 8.40 -4.35
CA ALA A 92 -22.42 8.95 -5.56
C ALA A 92 -22.76 8.04 -6.74
N VAL A 93 -22.93 8.62 -7.92
CA VAL A 93 -23.28 7.88 -9.14
C VAL A 93 -22.21 8.13 -10.18
N TYR A 94 -21.76 7.06 -10.80
CA TYR A 94 -20.79 7.09 -11.90
C TYR A 94 -21.38 6.39 -13.11
N THR A 95 -20.98 6.83 -14.30
CA THR A 95 -21.39 6.20 -15.56
C THR A 95 -20.14 5.72 -16.30
N ILE A 96 -20.12 4.45 -16.66
CA ILE A 96 -19.08 3.88 -17.52
C ILE A 96 -19.64 3.77 -18.93
N ALA A 97 -18.94 4.36 -19.88
CA ALA A 97 -19.31 4.43 -21.31
C ALA A 97 -18.09 4.18 -22.20
N VAL A 98 -18.29 4.22 -23.51
CA VAL A 98 -17.19 4.16 -24.49
C VAL A 98 -16.72 5.58 -24.82
N GLY A 99 -15.41 5.79 -24.83
CA GLY A 99 -14.81 7.07 -25.18
C GLY A 99 -13.29 7.06 -25.08
N GLU A 100 -12.69 8.24 -25.17
CA GLU A 100 -11.26 8.45 -25.00
C GLU A 100 -11.00 8.83 -23.52
N PRO A 101 -10.33 7.97 -22.73
CA PRO A 101 -10.12 8.25 -21.32
C PRO A 101 -9.07 9.35 -21.11
N ILE A 102 -9.20 10.08 -20.01
CA ILE A 102 -8.14 10.94 -19.53
C ILE A 102 -7.04 10.08 -18.91
N GLU A 103 -5.79 10.49 -19.11
CA GLU A 103 -4.66 9.85 -18.44
C GLU A 103 -4.69 10.12 -16.94
N ALA A 104 -4.36 9.09 -16.15
CA ALA A 104 -4.17 9.24 -14.73
C ALA A 104 -2.75 9.74 -14.45
N ASP A 105 -2.59 10.69 -13.53
CA ASP A 105 -1.28 11.05 -13.00
C ASP A 105 -0.64 9.84 -12.31
N PRO A 106 0.65 9.55 -12.56
CA PRO A 106 1.34 8.43 -11.92
C PRO A 106 1.67 8.81 -10.46
N LEU A 107 0.72 8.58 -9.56
CA LEU A 107 0.87 8.85 -8.12
C LEU A 107 1.28 7.64 -7.31
N VAL A 108 1.41 6.47 -7.94
CA VAL A 108 1.82 5.22 -7.29
C VAL A 108 2.86 4.53 -8.15
N TYR A 109 3.95 4.11 -7.52
CA TYR A 109 5.03 3.38 -8.19
C TYR A 109 5.81 2.52 -7.20
N GLY A 110 6.37 1.42 -7.68
CA GLY A 110 7.31 0.60 -6.92
C GLY A 110 8.10 -0.32 -7.82
N ARG A 111 9.26 -0.76 -7.36
CA ARG A 111 10.07 -1.76 -8.05
C ARG A 111 11.05 -2.48 -7.11
N HIS A 112 11.68 -3.51 -7.63
CA HIS A 112 12.85 -4.12 -7.03
C HIS A 112 14.10 -3.29 -7.32
N TYR A 113 14.92 -3.10 -6.29
CA TYR A 113 16.17 -2.33 -6.30
C TYR A 113 17.37 -3.24 -5.98
N PRO A 114 17.89 -4.01 -6.96
CA PRO A 114 19.06 -4.87 -6.73
C PRO A 114 20.29 -4.06 -6.38
N GLU A 115 20.40 -2.82 -6.87
CA GLU A 115 21.45 -1.87 -6.52
C GLU A 115 21.43 -1.45 -5.04
N ARG A 116 20.29 -1.59 -4.34
CA ARG A 116 20.14 -1.39 -2.89
C ARG A 116 19.86 -2.71 -2.20
N VAL A 117 20.73 -3.69 -2.41
CA VAL A 117 20.76 -5.02 -1.76
C VAL A 117 19.41 -5.75 -1.75
N ASP A 118 18.75 -5.77 -2.92
CA ASP A 118 17.48 -6.42 -3.19
C ASP A 118 16.27 -5.84 -2.42
N ASP A 119 16.28 -4.55 -2.11
CA ASP A 119 15.07 -3.92 -1.58
C ASP A 119 13.93 -3.98 -2.61
N ILE A 120 12.71 -4.20 -2.15
CA ILE A 120 11.50 -3.81 -2.88
C ILE A 120 10.97 -2.57 -2.18
N ALA A 121 10.90 -1.45 -2.88
CA ALA A 121 10.35 -0.21 -2.36
C ALA A 121 9.23 0.29 -3.25
N TRP A 122 8.21 0.85 -2.63
CA TRP A 122 7.03 1.41 -3.29
C TRP A 122 6.51 2.63 -2.54
N GLU A 123 5.81 3.47 -3.27
CA GLU A 123 5.26 4.71 -2.74
C GLU A 123 3.95 5.09 -3.41
N ASN A 124 3.20 5.93 -2.73
CA ASN A 124 2.11 6.68 -3.32
C ASN A 124 2.26 8.19 -3.04
N ASP A 125 1.21 8.96 -3.27
CA ASP A 125 1.17 10.40 -2.99
C ASP A 125 1.24 10.77 -1.50
N ARG A 126 1.23 9.80 -0.58
CA ARG A 126 1.20 10.02 0.88
C ARG A 126 2.46 9.57 1.59
N THR A 127 2.97 8.40 1.25
CA THR A 127 4.00 7.70 2.01
C THR A 127 4.81 6.76 1.11
N ALA A 128 5.92 6.23 1.64
CA ALA A 128 6.68 5.18 0.96
C ALA A 128 7.06 4.06 1.93
N TYR A 129 7.28 2.88 1.39
CA TYR A 129 7.56 1.66 2.15
C TYR A 129 8.64 0.83 1.49
N ARG A 130 9.25 -0.05 2.29
CA ARG A 130 10.29 -0.96 1.85
C ARG A 130 10.16 -2.33 2.48
N ALA A 131 10.39 -3.37 1.69
CA ALA A 131 10.60 -4.74 2.15
C ALA A 131 12.02 -5.16 1.82
N TYR A 132 12.76 -5.60 2.83
CA TYR A 132 14.16 -5.98 2.70
C TYR A 132 14.32 -7.33 2.04
N GLY A 133 15.29 -7.42 1.13
CA GLY A 133 15.53 -8.59 0.32
C GLY A 133 16.66 -9.50 0.78
N PRO A 134 16.87 -10.61 0.05
CA PRO A 134 17.84 -11.64 0.42
C PRO A 134 19.30 -11.15 0.41
N ALA A 135 19.67 -10.21 -0.45
CA ALA A 135 21.04 -9.70 -0.50
C ALA A 135 21.41 -8.90 0.77
N LEU A 136 20.47 -8.16 1.37
CA LEU A 136 20.68 -7.51 2.66
C LEU A 136 20.91 -8.55 3.77
N GLN A 137 20.06 -9.56 3.84
CA GLN A 137 20.15 -10.63 4.82
C GLN A 137 21.45 -11.43 4.66
N ALA A 138 21.91 -11.67 3.43
CA ALA A 138 23.16 -12.35 3.14
C ALA A 138 24.40 -11.59 3.64
N LYS A 139 24.33 -10.26 3.79
CA LYS A 139 25.38 -9.43 4.41
C LYS A 139 25.38 -9.50 5.94
N GLY A 140 24.46 -10.24 6.54
CA GLY A 140 24.35 -10.41 7.99
C GLY A 140 23.46 -9.37 8.66
N GLU A 141 22.88 -8.45 7.93
CA GLU A 141 21.87 -7.52 8.46
C GLU A 141 20.54 -8.26 8.66
N ARG A 142 19.90 -8.02 9.78
CA ARG A 142 18.65 -8.68 10.16
C ARG A 142 17.56 -7.63 10.27
N ALA A 143 16.71 -7.55 9.24
CA ALA A 143 15.54 -6.69 9.20
C ALA A 143 14.38 -7.52 8.64
N PHE A 144 13.37 -7.81 9.47
CA PHE A 144 12.33 -8.78 9.14
C PHE A 144 11.00 -8.09 8.78
N GLY A 145 10.77 -6.92 9.35
CA GLY A 145 9.55 -6.17 9.16
C GLY A 145 9.60 -5.20 7.98
N TYR A 146 8.47 -4.58 7.73
CA TYR A 146 8.39 -3.50 6.76
C TYR A 146 8.99 -2.21 7.31
N ASP A 147 9.59 -1.46 6.43
CA ASP A 147 10.11 -0.13 6.66
C ASP A 147 9.13 0.94 6.17
N ALA A 148 9.20 2.14 6.77
CA ALA A 148 8.34 3.26 6.44
C ALA A 148 9.18 4.52 6.19
N TRP A 149 8.98 5.14 5.04
CA TRP A 149 9.59 6.41 4.69
C TRP A 149 8.55 7.52 4.69
N VAL A 150 8.86 8.63 5.30
CA VAL A 150 7.95 9.76 5.36
C VAL A 150 8.09 10.66 4.13
N LYS A 151 6.96 11.23 3.69
CA LYS A 151 6.88 12.17 2.56
C LYS A 151 6.16 13.44 3.00
N ARG A 152 6.47 14.56 2.31
CA ARG A 152 5.71 15.81 2.43
C ARG A 152 5.32 16.40 1.06
N VAL A 153 5.46 15.61 0.00
CA VAL A 153 5.09 15.97 -1.36
C VAL A 153 4.29 14.81 -1.99
N PRO A 154 3.30 15.07 -2.83
CA PRO A 154 2.54 14.02 -3.49
C PRO A 154 3.31 13.34 -4.64
N SER A 155 4.34 13.99 -5.19
CA SER A 155 5.15 13.44 -6.26
C SER A 155 5.96 12.22 -5.83
N LEU A 156 6.25 11.32 -6.76
CA LEU A 156 7.12 10.16 -6.57
C LEU A 156 8.56 10.62 -6.28
N VAL A 157 9.20 10.06 -5.25
CA VAL A 157 10.52 10.53 -4.74
C VAL A 157 11.51 9.40 -4.49
N VAL A 158 11.06 8.15 -4.33
CA VAL A 158 11.92 7.02 -3.92
C VAL A 158 13.00 6.74 -4.95
N GLU A 159 12.65 6.72 -6.24
CA GLU A 159 13.61 6.49 -7.33
C GLU A 159 14.74 7.53 -7.31
N GLN A 160 14.38 8.82 -7.19
CA GLN A 160 15.36 9.90 -7.14
C GLN A 160 16.22 9.85 -5.88
N ARG A 161 15.64 9.48 -4.74
CA ARG A 161 16.38 9.34 -3.48
C ARG A 161 17.44 8.24 -3.56
N TYR A 162 17.07 7.07 -4.10
CA TYR A 162 18.05 6.01 -4.34
C TYR A 162 19.11 6.41 -5.37
N ALA A 163 18.70 7.01 -6.48
CA ALA A 163 19.63 7.45 -7.52
C ALA A 163 20.67 8.48 -7.00
N ASN A 164 20.26 9.37 -6.10
CA ASN A 164 21.16 10.37 -5.50
C ASN A 164 22.19 9.70 -4.57
N GLU A 165 21.73 8.92 -3.59
CA GLU A 165 22.64 8.31 -2.61
C GLU A 165 23.52 7.21 -3.23
N LEU A 166 22.99 6.42 -4.15
CA LEU A 166 23.73 5.31 -4.77
C LEU A 166 24.55 5.73 -5.99
N ASN A 167 24.63 7.03 -6.31
CA ASN A 167 25.41 7.52 -7.44
C ASN A 167 26.89 7.09 -7.31
N PRO A 168 27.44 6.32 -8.26
CA PRO A 168 28.77 5.75 -8.12
C PRO A 168 29.90 6.79 -8.02
N ASP A 169 29.76 7.90 -8.74
CA ASP A 169 30.79 8.96 -8.75
C ASP A 169 30.78 9.70 -7.39
N THR A 170 29.60 9.98 -6.86
CA THR A 170 29.43 10.60 -5.53
C THR A 170 29.95 9.67 -4.43
N GLN A 171 29.64 8.38 -4.47
CA GLN A 171 30.15 7.41 -3.50
C GLN A 171 31.68 7.24 -3.59
N ALA A 172 32.24 7.26 -4.79
CA ALA A 172 33.70 7.23 -5.00
C ALA A 172 34.38 8.48 -4.41
N GLU A 173 33.79 9.66 -4.59
CA GLU A 173 34.31 10.91 -4.03
C GLU A 173 34.22 10.92 -2.50
N ILE A 174 33.10 10.49 -1.91
CA ILE A 174 32.98 10.33 -0.46
C ILE A 174 34.07 9.39 0.07
N ALA A 175 34.29 8.26 -0.58
CA ALA A 175 35.34 7.31 -0.19
C ALA A 175 36.74 7.93 -0.30
N ARG A 176 37.02 8.71 -1.37
CA ARG A 176 38.28 9.44 -1.59
C ARG A 176 38.53 10.46 -0.47
N LEU A 177 37.52 11.25 -0.11
CA LEU A 177 37.60 12.25 0.97
C LEU A 177 37.86 11.58 2.32
N ARG A 178 37.13 10.49 2.65
CA ARG A 178 37.36 9.71 3.90
C ARG A 178 38.79 9.15 3.96
N LYS A 179 39.29 8.60 2.84
CA LYS A 179 40.67 8.11 2.76
C LYS A 179 41.70 9.23 2.96
N ALA A 180 41.40 10.43 2.49
CA ALA A 180 42.21 11.62 2.69
C ALA A 180 42.04 12.26 4.09
N ARG A 181 41.23 11.64 4.98
CA ARG A 181 40.86 12.13 6.33
C ARG A 181 40.14 13.48 6.33
N LYS A 182 39.49 13.84 5.21
CA LYS A 182 38.65 15.01 5.05
C LYS A 182 37.22 14.68 5.44
N TYR A 183 37.01 14.38 6.71
CA TYR A 183 35.75 13.83 7.20
C TYR A 183 34.60 14.81 7.10
N ASP A 184 34.82 16.10 7.35
CA ASP A 184 33.79 17.13 7.28
C ASP A 184 33.28 17.29 5.84
N GLU A 185 34.20 17.40 4.85
CA GLU A 185 33.84 17.46 3.43
C GLU A 185 33.10 16.19 2.97
N ALA A 186 33.56 15.01 3.45
CA ALA A 186 32.91 13.73 3.13
C ALA A 186 31.49 13.64 3.73
N ASN A 187 31.30 14.13 4.95
CA ASN A 187 30.00 14.14 5.62
C ASN A 187 29.06 15.15 4.98
N GLU A 188 29.54 16.34 4.64
CA GLU A 188 28.74 17.34 3.92
C GLU A 188 28.25 16.79 2.57
N LEU A 189 29.12 16.17 1.79
CA LEU A 189 28.76 15.54 0.53
C LEU A 189 27.77 14.38 0.73
N TYR A 190 27.99 13.51 1.74
CA TYR A 190 27.07 12.45 2.08
C TYR A 190 25.69 13.00 2.46
N HIS A 191 25.63 13.99 3.33
CA HIS A 191 24.37 14.59 3.75
C HIS A 191 23.60 15.25 2.59
N SER A 192 24.32 15.76 1.58
CA SER A 192 23.68 16.40 0.42
C SER A 192 22.95 15.44 -0.50
N VAL A 193 23.23 14.12 -0.43
CA VAL A 193 22.65 13.09 -1.29
C VAL A 193 21.86 12.03 -0.53
N SER A 194 22.01 11.96 0.80
CA SER A 194 21.44 10.89 1.61
C SER A 194 19.90 11.00 1.72
N TYR A 195 19.21 9.89 1.49
CA TYR A 195 17.78 9.80 1.73
C TYR A 195 17.40 9.73 3.23
N HIS A 196 18.39 9.66 4.13
CA HIS A 196 18.22 9.82 5.57
C HIS A 196 18.18 11.29 6.02
N VAL A 197 18.30 12.24 5.08
CA VAL A 197 18.21 13.68 5.31
C VAL A 197 17.00 14.24 4.56
N ASP A 198 16.22 15.09 5.23
CA ASP A 198 15.06 15.75 4.60
C ASP A 198 15.50 16.87 3.67
N HIS A 199 15.43 16.64 2.38
CA HIS A 199 15.69 17.64 1.33
C HIS A 199 14.43 18.43 0.91
N GLY A 200 13.43 18.52 1.79
CA GLY A 200 12.16 19.21 1.55
C GLY A 200 11.06 18.29 0.99
N ASN A 201 11.34 17.00 0.81
CA ASN A 201 10.40 16.01 0.31
C ASN A 201 10.15 14.82 1.27
N GLY A 202 10.69 14.90 2.50
CA GLY A 202 10.68 13.84 3.51
C GLY A 202 11.95 12.98 3.48
N LEU A 203 11.99 11.87 4.23
CA LEU A 203 13.21 11.06 4.41
C LEU A 203 12.89 9.64 4.89
N ASP A 204 13.92 8.78 4.89
CA ASP A 204 13.97 7.52 5.63
C ASP A 204 14.52 7.79 7.04
N CYS A 205 13.71 7.66 8.07
CA CYS A 205 14.09 7.84 9.47
C CYS A 205 13.39 6.86 10.42
N TYR A 206 12.89 5.75 9.90
CA TYR A 206 12.31 4.67 10.68
C TYR A 206 13.32 3.55 10.88
N LYS A 207 13.33 2.92 12.07
CA LYS A 207 14.25 1.83 12.37
C LYS A 207 13.49 0.52 12.49
N VAL A 208 13.83 -0.45 11.65
CA VAL A 208 13.17 -1.76 11.64
C VAL A 208 13.92 -2.78 12.50
N GLY A 209 15.16 -3.08 12.18
CA GLY A 209 15.95 -4.12 12.85
C GLY A 209 15.31 -5.52 12.76
N PRO A 210 15.76 -6.48 13.62
CA PRO A 210 15.20 -7.84 13.65
C PRO A 210 13.86 -7.90 14.39
N THR A 211 12.88 -7.10 13.94
CA THR A 211 11.54 -6.91 14.52
C THR A 211 10.46 -7.01 13.45
N LEU A 212 9.18 -6.83 13.84
CA LEU A 212 8.07 -6.77 12.91
C LEU A 212 7.92 -5.38 12.22
N GLY A 213 8.77 -4.40 12.56
CA GLY A 213 8.78 -3.09 11.91
C GLY A 213 7.43 -2.39 11.94
N CYS A 214 7.02 -1.85 10.79
CA CYS A 214 5.82 -1.03 10.62
C CYS A 214 4.57 -1.87 10.27
N GLY A 215 4.32 -3.01 10.95
CA GLY A 215 3.05 -3.72 10.73
C GLY A 215 3.16 -5.08 10.04
N THR A 216 4.27 -5.79 10.22
CA THR A 216 4.42 -7.13 9.66
C THR A 216 3.61 -8.16 10.43
N ALA A 217 2.95 -9.07 9.72
CA ALA A 217 2.30 -10.23 10.30
C ALA A 217 3.28 -11.40 10.46
N ALA A 218 3.09 -12.20 11.51
CA ALA A 218 3.83 -13.43 11.74
C ALA A 218 2.98 -14.45 12.51
N LEU A 219 3.16 -15.75 12.22
CA LEU A 219 2.59 -16.80 13.04
C LEU A 219 3.24 -16.82 14.42
N MET A 220 2.50 -17.30 15.42
CA MET A 220 3.01 -17.47 16.79
C MET A 220 2.95 -18.93 17.22
N GLN A 221 3.89 -19.32 18.08
CA GLN A 221 3.88 -20.59 18.79
C GLN A 221 3.94 -20.32 20.29
N GLY A 222 2.81 -20.42 20.98
CA GLY A 222 2.64 -19.83 22.31
C GLY A 222 2.82 -18.31 22.24
N ASP A 223 3.66 -17.75 23.10
CA ASP A 223 4.01 -16.32 23.08
C ASP A 223 5.19 -16.00 22.14
N ALA A 224 5.80 -16.99 21.52
CA ALA A 224 6.94 -16.78 20.62
C ALA A 224 6.45 -16.38 19.22
N ILE A 225 6.99 -15.28 18.71
CA ILE A 225 6.79 -14.83 17.33
C ILE A 225 7.74 -15.62 16.42
N LEU A 226 7.19 -16.21 15.36
CA LEU A 226 7.97 -16.87 14.32
C LEU A 226 8.30 -15.81 13.26
N TYR A 227 9.37 -15.05 13.50
CA TYR A 227 9.76 -13.94 12.63
C TYR A 227 9.99 -14.41 11.19
N PRO A 228 9.38 -13.74 10.20
CA PRO A 228 9.70 -13.97 8.80
C PRO A 228 11.14 -13.55 8.56
N TYR A 229 11.88 -14.32 7.75
CA TYR A 229 13.28 -13.99 7.48
C TYR A 229 13.35 -12.88 6.42
N CYS A 230 13.24 -13.23 5.15
CA CYS A 230 13.08 -12.31 4.03
C CYS A 230 12.33 -13.06 2.92
N TRP A 231 11.80 -12.32 1.96
CA TRP A 231 11.21 -12.95 0.80
C TRP A 231 12.30 -13.71 -0.01
N LYS A 232 11.87 -14.74 -0.70
CA LYS A 232 12.70 -15.56 -1.60
C LYS A 232 12.44 -15.20 -3.05
N GLU A 233 11.17 -15.04 -3.39
CA GLU A 233 10.70 -14.74 -4.72
C GLU A 233 9.69 -13.60 -4.65
N TYR A 234 9.65 -12.76 -5.69
CA TYR A 234 8.67 -11.69 -5.80
C TYR A 234 8.07 -11.66 -7.21
N GLU A 235 6.88 -11.10 -7.31
CA GLU A 235 6.19 -10.84 -8.55
C GLU A 235 5.45 -9.49 -8.42
N ILE A 236 5.77 -8.52 -9.27
CA ILE A 236 5.00 -7.27 -9.34
C ILE A 236 3.78 -7.56 -10.20
N LEU A 237 2.60 -7.58 -9.58
CA LEU A 237 1.34 -7.91 -10.24
C LEU A 237 0.78 -6.70 -11.00
N GLU A 238 0.98 -5.49 -10.46
CA GLU A 238 0.64 -4.22 -11.11
C GLU A 238 1.51 -3.09 -10.58
N ASN A 239 1.70 -2.05 -11.39
CA ASN A 239 2.57 -0.93 -11.05
C ASN A 239 2.04 0.40 -11.60
N GLY A 240 1.20 1.03 -10.83
CA GLY A 240 0.63 2.34 -11.09
C GLY A 240 -0.41 2.40 -12.19
N PRO A 241 -0.97 3.56 -12.53
CA PRO A 241 -0.72 4.86 -11.88
C PRO A 241 -1.38 5.05 -10.51
N MET A 242 -2.42 4.25 -10.18
CA MET A 242 -3.25 4.43 -8.97
C MET A 242 -3.03 3.35 -7.90
N ARG A 243 -2.51 2.19 -8.27
CA ARG A 243 -2.21 1.09 -7.35
C ARG A 243 -0.92 0.37 -7.75
N PHE A 244 -0.11 0.07 -6.75
CA PHE A 244 1.00 -0.88 -6.82
C PHE A 244 0.60 -2.15 -6.09
N THR A 245 0.91 -3.32 -6.65
CA THR A 245 0.69 -4.62 -5.98
C THR A 245 1.87 -5.53 -6.23
N VAL A 246 2.42 -6.10 -5.16
CA VAL A 246 3.50 -7.08 -5.20
C VAL A 246 3.14 -8.33 -4.42
N LYS A 247 3.47 -9.47 -4.97
CA LYS A 247 3.39 -10.78 -4.31
C LYS A 247 4.78 -11.19 -3.88
N LEU A 248 4.94 -11.51 -2.60
CA LEU A 248 6.16 -12.00 -1.98
C LEU A 248 5.97 -13.45 -1.52
N THR A 249 6.88 -14.34 -1.89
CA THR A 249 6.92 -15.73 -1.41
C THR A 249 8.14 -15.91 -0.54
N TYR A 250 7.96 -16.43 0.67
CA TYR A 250 9.00 -16.60 1.68
C TYR A 250 9.63 -17.99 1.66
N ASN A 251 10.80 -18.13 2.26
CA ASN A 251 11.40 -19.43 2.45
C ASN A 251 10.53 -20.31 3.37
N PRO A 252 10.48 -21.64 3.13
CA PRO A 252 9.80 -22.55 4.04
C PRO A 252 10.36 -22.46 5.46
N PHE A 253 9.46 -22.52 6.46
CA PHE A 253 9.82 -22.56 7.88
C PHE A 253 8.94 -23.58 8.64
N VAL A 254 9.35 -23.92 9.85
CA VAL A 254 8.68 -24.97 10.64
C VAL A 254 7.74 -24.35 11.67
N VAL A 255 6.48 -24.82 11.68
CA VAL A 255 5.48 -24.49 12.69
C VAL A 255 4.99 -25.80 13.33
N GLY A 256 5.46 -26.10 14.52
CA GLY A 256 5.18 -27.38 15.17
C GLY A 256 5.75 -28.57 14.38
N LYS A 257 4.90 -29.29 13.65
CA LYS A 257 5.29 -30.42 12.79
C LYS A 257 5.14 -30.08 11.29
N ASP A 258 4.59 -28.93 10.99
CA ASP A 258 4.28 -28.53 9.63
C ASP A 258 5.46 -27.76 9.02
N THR A 259 5.72 -27.98 7.73
CA THR A 259 6.58 -27.09 6.93
C THR A 259 5.70 -26.14 6.15
N VAL A 260 5.83 -24.87 6.44
CA VAL A 260 4.93 -23.81 6.00
C VAL A 260 5.64 -22.88 5.02
N VAL A 261 4.94 -22.51 3.94
CA VAL A 261 5.37 -21.46 3.02
C VAL A 261 4.41 -20.28 3.16
N GLU A 262 4.96 -19.14 3.50
CA GLU A 262 4.21 -17.89 3.59
C GLU A 262 4.20 -17.17 2.24
N THR A 263 3.03 -16.67 1.83
CA THR A 263 2.85 -15.78 0.68
C THR A 263 2.14 -14.51 1.13
N ARG A 264 2.59 -13.35 0.67
CA ARG A 264 1.98 -12.04 0.91
C ARG A 264 1.66 -11.35 -0.40
N VAL A 265 0.45 -10.84 -0.53
CA VAL A 265 0.08 -9.88 -1.58
C VAL A 265 -0.11 -8.53 -0.91
N ILE A 266 0.75 -7.59 -1.24
CA ILE A 266 0.79 -6.25 -0.65
C ILE A 266 0.36 -5.26 -1.71
N SER A 267 -0.68 -4.45 -1.42
CA SER A 267 -1.16 -3.41 -2.31
C SER A 267 -1.17 -2.06 -1.62
N LEU A 268 -0.75 -1.01 -2.33
CA LEU A 268 -0.86 0.38 -1.90
C LEU A 268 -1.58 1.18 -2.99
N THR A 269 -2.68 1.84 -2.62
CA THR A 269 -3.44 2.70 -3.54
C THR A 269 -3.09 4.17 -3.32
N GLN A 270 -3.32 4.97 -4.35
CA GLN A 270 -3.36 6.43 -4.25
C GLN A 270 -4.25 6.89 -3.08
N GLY A 271 -3.82 7.94 -2.38
CA GLY A 271 -4.57 8.57 -1.28
C GLY A 271 -4.52 7.83 0.07
N SER A 272 -4.10 6.56 0.12
CA SER A 272 -4.06 5.77 1.35
C SER A 272 -2.75 5.96 2.12
N GLN A 273 -2.84 6.04 3.45
CA GLN A 273 -1.68 5.89 4.35
C GLN A 273 -1.37 4.42 4.63
N LEU A 274 -2.31 3.50 4.34
CA LEU A 274 -2.17 2.10 4.71
C LEU A 274 -2.08 1.21 3.48
N ASN A 275 -1.15 0.25 3.54
CA ASN A 275 -1.09 -0.89 2.65
C ASN A 275 -2.16 -1.91 3.04
N LYS A 276 -2.79 -2.55 2.07
CA LYS A 276 -3.53 -3.80 2.26
C LYS A 276 -2.56 -4.96 2.10
N THR A 277 -2.56 -5.90 3.02
CA THR A 277 -1.78 -7.14 2.90
C THR A 277 -2.70 -8.34 3.11
N VAL A 278 -2.61 -9.28 2.17
CA VAL A 278 -3.26 -10.59 2.25
C VAL A 278 -2.17 -11.64 2.43
N VAL A 279 -2.21 -12.38 3.54
CA VAL A 279 -1.23 -13.41 3.88
C VAL A 279 -1.87 -14.78 3.83
N SER A 280 -1.17 -15.73 3.26
CA SER A 280 -1.52 -17.15 3.30
C SER A 280 -0.33 -18.01 3.76
N TYR A 281 -0.62 -19.13 4.41
CA TYR A 281 0.37 -20.07 4.96
C TYR A 281 0.09 -21.48 4.43
N ALA A 282 0.67 -21.78 3.27
CA ALA A 282 0.54 -23.11 2.66
C ALA A 282 1.29 -24.17 3.47
N GLY A 283 0.68 -25.35 3.64
CA GLY A 283 1.25 -26.46 4.42
C GLY A 283 0.93 -26.43 5.92
N LEU A 284 0.29 -25.37 6.42
CA LEU A 284 -0.21 -25.33 7.80
C LEU A 284 -1.43 -26.26 7.93
N THR A 285 -1.41 -27.20 8.89
CA THR A 285 -2.49 -28.21 9.04
C THR A 285 -3.46 -27.90 10.18
N LYS A 286 -3.11 -26.98 11.08
CA LYS A 286 -3.93 -26.58 12.24
C LYS A 286 -3.98 -25.09 12.38
N ALA A 287 -5.09 -24.59 12.95
CA ALA A 287 -5.19 -23.19 13.29
C ALA A 287 -4.06 -22.75 14.22
N ALA A 288 -3.54 -21.56 13.99
CA ALA A 288 -2.46 -20.96 14.75
C ALA A 288 -2.72 -19.48 15.01
N PRO A 289 -2.24 -18.92 16.11
CA PRO A 289 -2.27 -17.49 16.31
C PRO A 289 -1.39 -16.78 15.25
N VAL A 290 -1.91 -15.68 14.71
CA VAL A 290 -1.17 -14.75 13.86
C VAL A 290 -1.17 -13.38 14.51
N ALA A 291 0.01 -12.79 14.68
CA ALA A 291 0.18 -11.45 15.21
C ALA A 291 0.53 -10.47 14.09
N THR A 292 -0.16 -9.34 14.04
CA THR A 292 0.32 -8.15 13.32
C THR A 292 0.99 -7.24 14.34
N GLY A 293 2.24 -6.81 14.09
CA GLY A 293 3.06 -6.15 15.09
C GLY A 293 3.71 -4.86 14.62
N LEU A 294 3.79 -3.89 15.53
CA LEU A 294 4.53 -2.64 15.39
C LEU A 294 5.70 -2.68 16.38
N VAL A 295 6.90 -2.29 15.97
CA VAL A 295 8.05 -2.24 16.87
C VAL A 295 7.90 -1.11 17.90
N ILE A 296 8.31 -1.35 19.14
CA ILE A 296 8.43 -0.33 20.19
C ILE A 296 9.91 -0.02 20.39
N HIS A 297 10.29 1.25 20.29
CA HIS A 297 11.65 1.71 20.53
C HIS A 297 11.84 2.28 21.95
N PRO A 298 13.08 2.23 22.50
CA PRO A 298 13.36 2.67 23.88
C PRO A 298 13.14 4.17 24.09
N GLU A 299 13.16 4.98 23.03
CA GLU A 299 12.97 6.43 23.07
C GLU A 299 11.53 6.83 23.45
N ASN A 300 10.53 5.93 23.18
CA ASN A 300 9.12 6.17 23.49
C ASN A 300 8.36 4.90 23.88
N PRO A 301 8.74 4.18 24.95
CA PRO A 301 8.34 2.79 25.18
C PRO A 301 6.87 2.61 25.58
N THR A 302 6.11 3.68 25.81
CA THR A 302 4.72 3.63 26.29
C THR A 302 3.71 4.33 25.37
N ALA A 303 4.16 4.93 24.27
CA ALA A 303 3.30 5.71 23.37
C ALA A 303 2.56 4.84 22.35
N TYR A 304 1.89 3.82 22.82
CA TYR A 304 1.09 2.91 21.98
C TYR A 304 -0.40 2.94 22.36
N VAL A 305 -1.21 2.50 21.42
CA VAL A 305 -2.68 2.37 21.54
C VAL A 305 -3.09 0.93 21.22
N LEU A 306 -3.98 0.38 22.08
CA LEU A 306 -4.47 -0.99 22.02
C LEU A 306 -6.00 -0.97 21.87
N GLU A 307 -6.50 -0.72 20.68
CA GLU A 307 -7.94 -0.65 20.37
C GLU A 307 -8.40 -1.91 19.59
N GLY A 308 -8.07 -3.09 20.13
CA GLY A 308 -8.37 -4.38 19.48
C GLY A 308 -9.85 -4.58 19.18
N ASP A 309 -10.76 -4.12 20.05
CA ASP A 309 -12.21 -4.20 19.83
C ASP A 309 -12.64 -3.32 18.65
N LYS A 310 -12.05 -2.15 18.49
CA LYS A 310 -12.24 -1.29 17.31
C LYS A 310 -11.50 -1.83 16.08
N GLY A 311 -10.52 -2.71 16.27
CA GLY A 311 -9.77 -3.38 15.21
C GLY A 311 -8.53 -2.65 14.77
N TYR A 312 -7.87 -1.89 15.65
CA TYR A 312 -6.58 -1.30 15.34
C TYR A 312 -5.63 -1.26 16.52
N ILE A 313 -4.37 -1.15 16.20
CA ILE A 313 -3.26 -0.83 17.11
C ILE A 313 -2.44 0.30 16.49
N ALA A 314 -1.79 1.10 17.35
CA ALA A 314 -0.93 2.20 16.89
C ALA A 314 0.25 2.42 17.82
N TYR A 315 1.29 3.08 17.31
CA TYR A 315 2.46 3.49 18.07
C TYR A 315 3.03 4.81 17.52
N ALA A 316 3.49 5.68 18.42
CA ALA A 316 4.18 6.92 18.08
C ALA A 316 5.69 6.73 18.23
N ASP A 317 6.38 6.63 17.11
CA ASP A 317 7.84 6.46 17.01
C ASP A 317 8.56 7.80 16.95
N LEU A 318 9.61 8.00 17.76
CA LEU A 318 10.43 9.22 17.78
C LEU A 318 11.54 9.24 16.72
N THR A 319 11.44 8.37 15.70
CA THR A 319 12.42 8.19 14.63
C THR A 319 13.74 7.52 15.07
N ASP A 320 14.62 7.29 14.13
CA ASP A 320 15.92 6.64 14.36
C ASP A 320 16.87 7.45 15.25
N ASN A 321 16.71 8.76 15.25
CA ASN A 321 17.51 9.69 16.09
C ASN A 321 16.69 10.94 16.46
N VAL A 322 16.25 11.00 17.71
CA VAL A 322 15.45 12.12 18.26
C VAL A 322 16.15 13.46 18.15
N ASN A 323 17.49 13.48 18.13
CA ASN A 323 18.27 14.72 18.05
C ASN A 323 18.25 15.35 16.66
N ASN A 324 17.90 14.61 15.63
CA ASN A 324 17.78 15.12 14.26
C ASN A 324 16.51 15.96 14.04
N GLY A 325 15.62 15.99 15.04
CA GLY A 325 14.38 16.75 14.95
C GLY A 325 13.46 16.31 13.82
N ASN A 326 13.47 15.02 13.47
CA ASN A 326 12.67 14.46 12.37
C ASN A 326 11.17 14.37 12.69
N GLY A 327 10.78 14.69 13.92
CA GLY A 327 9.40 14.64 14.37
C GLY A 327 9.01 13.23 14.84
N VAL A 328 7.74 12.88 14.68
CA VAL A 328 7.16 11.59 15.10
C VAL A 328 6.61 10.88 13.88
N ILE A 329 6.93 9.61 13.74
CA ILE A 329 6.27 8.71 12.79
C ILE A 329 5.18 7.96 13.56
N TYR A 330 3.94 8.17 13.16
CA TYR A 330 2.82 7.39 13.68
C TYR A 330 2.68 6.14 12.83
N VAL A 331 2.88 4.97 13.43
CA VAL A 331 2.65 3.69 12.76
C VAL A 331 1.36 3.06 13.27
N GLY A 332 0.68 2.29 12.42
CA GLY A 332 -0.57 1.65 12.80
C GLY A 332 -0.90 0.44 11.95
N ALA A 333 -1.75 -0.41 12.51
CA ALA A 333 -2.31 -1.55 11.80
C ALA A 333 -3.80 -1.70 12.10
N VAL A 334 -4.57 -2.08 11.07
CA VAL A 334 -6.02 -2.26 11.11
C VAL A 334 -6.37 -3.67 10.68
N MET A 335 -7.17 -4.35 11.47
CA MET A 335 -7.64 -5.71 11.25
C MET A 335 -9.15 -5.72 11.01
N PRO A 336 -9.63 -6.06 9.80
CA PRO A 336 -11.06 -6.24 9.54
C PRO A 336 -11.66 -7.37 10.38
N ALA A 337 -10.89 -8.47 10.51
CA ALA A 337 -11.29 -9.61 11.32
C ALA A 337 -11.16 -9.32 12.81
N LYS A 338 -11.81 -10.18 13.63
CA LYS A 338 -11.74 -10.08 15.08
C LYS A 338 -10.31 -10.19 15.59
N VAL A 339 -9.88 -9.22 16.38
CA VAL A 339 -8.68 -9.28 17.21
C VAL A 339 -9.03 -10.01 18.50
N ASN A 340 -8.32 -11.10 18.80
CA ASN A 340 -8.55 -11.88 20.03
C ASN A 340 -7.86 -11.22 21.23
N GLU A 341 -6.69 -10.63 21.00
CA GLU A 341 -5.90 -9.95 22.02
C GLU A 341 -5.11 -8.80 21.38
N ALA A 342 -5.12 -7.63 21.99
CA ALA A 342 -4.20 -6.54 21.69
C ALA A 342 -3.32 -6.28 22.91
N LYS A 343 -2.01 -6.35 22.76
CA LYS A 343 -1.05 -6.19 23.89
C LYS A 343 0.27 -5.55 23.45
N ALA A 344 0.95 -4.95 24.42
CA ALA A 344 2.38 -4.67 24.31
C ALA A 344 3.17 -5.86 24.87
N GLN A 345 4.04 -6.47 24.07
CA GLN A 345 4.91 -7.54 24.45
C GLN A 345 6.34 -7.01 24.51
N MET A 346 6.85 -6.78 25.73
CA MET A 346 8.18 -6.25 25.94
C MET A 346 9.23 -7.36 25.86
N PHE A 347 10.39 -7.02 25.32
CA PHE A 347 11.55 -7.93 25.28
C PHE A 347 12.24 -8.02 26.63
N SER A 348 12.95 -9.13 26.87
CA SER A 348 13.95 -9.20 27.93
C SER A 348 15.11 -8.25 27.65
N ASP A 349 15.86 -7.83 28.66
CA ASP A 349 17.01 -6.93 28.51
C ASP A 349 18.02 -7.42 27.47
N LYS A 350 18.25 -8.73 27.43
CA LYS A 350 19.13 -9.36 26.44
C LYS A 350 18.56 -9.21 25.01
N GLU A 351 17.31 -9.55 24.83
CA GLU A 351 16.63 -9.49 23.54
C GLU A 351 16.50 -8.05 23.05
N ALA A 352 16.17 -7.12 23.95
CA ALA A 352 16.10 -5.71 23.63
C ALA A 352 17.43 -5.16 23.10
N LYS A 353 18.53 -5.55 23.72
CA LYS A 353 19.88 -5.18 23.26
C LYS A 353 20.23 -5.81 21.90
N GLU A 354 19.86 -7.07 21.68
CA GLU A 354 20.14 -7.78 20.43
C GLU A 354 19.30 -7.22 19.26
N ARG A 355 18.07 -6.78 19.53
CA ARG A 355 17.15 -6.25 18.52
C ARG A 355 17.24 -4.73 18.35
N GLY A 356 17.82 -4.01 19.31
CA GLY A 356 17.82 -2.54 19.32
C GLY A 356 16.41 -1.94 19.42
N ALA A 357 15.51 -2.64 20.12
CA ALA A 357 14.10 -2.29 20.31
C ALA A 357 13.63 -2.77 21.69
N SER A 358 12.55 -2.19 22.21
CA SER A 358 12.00 -2.54 23.54
C SER A 358 10.95 -3.64 23.51
N GLY A 359 10.27 -3.84 22.37
CA GLY A 359 9.17 -4.82 22.26
C GLY A 359 8.33 -4.63 21.01
N HIS A 360 7.12 -5.14 21.06
CA HIS A 360 6.10 -4.96 20.02
C HIS A 360 4.74 -4.58 20.60
N VAL A 361 4.01 -3.77 19.88
CA VAL A 361 2.56 -3.68 19.98
C VAL A 361 1.99 -4.75 19.07
N LEU A 362 1.19 -5.66 19.59
CA LEU A 362 0.65 -6.80 18.84
C LEU A 362 -0.87 -6.78 18.81
N ALA A 363 -1.44 -7.02 17.63
CA ALA A 363 -2.82 -7.45 17.47
C ALA A 363 -2.81 -8.92 17.06
N ILE A 364 -3.37 -9.78 17.89
CA ILE A 364 -3.35 -11.24 17.73
C ILE A 364 -4.72 -11.71 17.28
N SER A 365 -4.76 -12.42 16.17
CA SER A 365 -5.93 -13.07 15.59
C SER A 365 -5.68 -14.58 15.46
N ASN A 366 -6.67 -15.32 15.00
CA ASN A 366 -6.55 -16.77 14.79
C ASN A 366 -6.59 -17.07 13.28
N TYR A 367 -5.46 -17.51 12.75
CA TYR A 367 -5.38 -17.98 11.37
C TYR A 367 -5.88 -19.42 11.24
N LYS A 368 -6.68 -19.69 10.22
CA LYS A 368 -7.15 -21.04 9.89
C LYS A 368 -6.46 -21.55 8.62
N PRO A 369 -6.08 -22.83 8.55
CA PRO A 369 -5.53 -23.42 7.33
C PRO A 369 -6.43 -23.16 6.10
N GLU A 370 -5.80 -23.02 4.94
CA GLU A 370 -6.49 -22.83 3.65
C GLU A 370 -7.37 -21.56 3.58
N THR A 371 -7.12 -20.57 4.46
CA THR A 371 -7.76 -19.25 4.43
C THR A 371 -6.72 -18.17 4.20
N GLU A 372 -7.21 -16.95 4.06
CA GLU A 372 -6.38 -15.75 3.97
C GLU A 372 -6.52 -14.90 5.23
N TYR A 373 -5.44 -14.24 5.63
CA TYR A 373 -5.43 -13.23 6.67
C TYR A 373 -5.20 -11.87 6.04
N THR A 374 -6.25 -11.07 6.00
CA THR A 374 -6.20 -9.69 5.48
C THR A 374 -6.04 -8.71 6.62
N TYR A 375 -5.10 -7.78 6.48
CA TYR A 375 -4.91 -6.65 7.39
C TYR A 375 -4.36 -5.45 6.63
N TYR A 376 -4.38 -4.29 7.28
CA TYR A 376 -3.86 -3.03 6.74
C TYR A 376 -2.83 -2.47 7.69
N TRP A 377 -1.80 -1.81 7.17
CA TRP A 377 -0.71 -1.26 7.97
C TRP A 377 -0.04 -0.10 7.26
N GLY A 378 0.53 0.83 8.03
CA GLY A 378 1.23 1.94 7.45
C GLY A 378 1.57 3.04 8.45
N SER A 379 1.85 4.23 7.92
CA SER A 379 2.39 5.33 8.71
C SER A 379 1.85 6.69 8.32
N GLY A 380 1.86 7.60 9.30
CA GLY A 380 1.70 9.03 9.14
C GLY A 380 2.87 9.78 9.75
N TRP A 381 3.03 11.07 9.48
CA TRP A 381 4.14 11.88 9.95
C TRP A 381 3.69 13.17 10.59
N SER A 382 4.27 13.50 11.76
CA SER A 382 3.91 14.71 12.51
C SER A 382 4.26 16.02 11.80
N LYS A 383 5.13 15.98 10.78
CA LYS A 383 5.47 17.16 9.98
C LYS A 383 4.63 17.29 8.71
N TYR A 384 3.78 16.30 8.40
CA TYR A 384 2.91 16.33 7.22
C TYR A 384 1.70 15.42 7.38
N GLY A 385 0.53 16.03 7.47
CA GLY A 385 -0.76 15.32 7.47
C GLY A 385 -1.30 14.90 8.84
N PHE A 386 -0.42 14.67 9.85
CA PHE A 386 -0.84 14.25 11.19
C PHE A 386 -0.07 15.02 12.25
N ASP A 387 -0.72 15.93 12.93
CA ASP A 387 -0.09 16.80 13.95
C ASP A 387 -0.01 16.15 15.35
N SER A 388 -0.74 15.05 15.56
CA SER A 388 -0.85 14.39 16.85
C SER A 388 -1.17 12.90 16.74
N MET A 389 -0.93 12.15 17.82
CA MET A 389 -1.38 10.75 17.95
C MET A 389 -2.92 10.64 17.90
N GLU A 390 -3.63 11.67 18.32
CA GLU A 390 -5.10 11.71 18.28
C GLU A 390 -5.61 11.78 16.83
N SER A 391 -5.01 12.64 16.00
CA SER A 391 -5.37 12.72 14.57
C SER A 391 -5.06 11.41 13.83
N TRP A 392 -3.96 10.75 14.15
CA TRP A 392 -3.64 9.42 13.63
C TRP A 392 -4.63 8.34 14.08
N ASN A 393 -4.98 8.31 15.37
CA ASN A 393 -5.96 7.36 15.91
C ASN A 393 -7.35 7.57 15.30
N THR A 394 -7.74 8.81 15.06
CA THR A 394 -9.00 9.14 14.36
C THR A 394 -9.01 8.57 12.95
N TYR A 395 -7.91 8.73 12.21
CA TYR A 395 -7.74 8.14 10.88
C TYR A 395 -7.85 6.61 10.92
N LEU A 396 -7.16 5.95 11.85
CA LEU A 396 -7.19 4.48 12.00
C LEU A 396 -8.59 3.98 12.39
N ASP A 397 -9.29 4.68 13.28
CA ASP A 397 -10.65 4.33 13.70
C ASP A 397 -11.63 4.41 12.53
N GLN A 398 -11.59 5.50 11.76
CA GLN A 398 -12.40 5.66 10.55
C GLN A 398 -12.04 4.60 9.49
N TYR A 399 -10.75 4.33 9.31
CA TYR A 399 -10.31 3.30 8.39
C TYR A 399 -10.78 1.90 8.80
N ALA A 400 -10.72 1.58 10.11
CA ALA A 400 -11.24 0.32 10.65
C ALA A 400 -12.76 0.19 10.45
N GLN A 401 -13.50 1.28 10.63
CA GLN A 401 -14.94 1.31 10.34
C GLN A 401 -15.20 1.11 8.84
N SER A 402 -14.41 1.75 7.97
CA SER A 402 -14.53 1.65 6.51
C SER A 402 -14.30 0.23 6.01
N VAL A 403 -13.24 -0.46 6.46
CA VAL A 403 -12.96 -1.83 6.00
C VAL A 403 -13.91 -2.88 6.58
N ARG A 404 -14.53 -2.60 7.71
CA ARG A 404 -15.58 -3.44 8.31
C ARG A 404 -16.96 -3.18 7.71
N ASN A 405 -17.19 -2.01 7.18
CA ASN A 405 -18.41 -1.59 6.51
C ASN A 405 -18.05 -0.97 5.15
N PRO A 406 -17.65 -1.78 4.16
CA PRO A 406 -17.22 -1.28 2.89
C PRO A 406 -18.31 -0.47 2.18
N LEU A 407 -17.92 0.43 1.30
CA LEU A 407 -18.85 1.11 0.40
C LEU A 407 -19.67 0.06 -0.35
N LYS A 408 -20.97 0.28 -0.45
CA LYS A 408 -21.83 -0.58 -1.25
C LYS A 408 -21.77 -0.13 -2.68
N VAL A 409 -21.27 -0.99 -3.56
CA VAL A 409 -21.17 -0.74 -5.00
C VAL A 409 -22.25 -1.57 -5.69
N GLU A 410 -23.18 -0.89 -6.37
CA GLU A 410 -24.30 -1.52 -7.07
C GLU A 410 -24.27 -1.10 -8.56
N PHE A 411 -24.60 -2.01 -9.49
CA PHE A 411 -24.60 -1.80 -10.94
C PHE A 411 -25.56 -2.71 -11.71
#